data_1247afc81619986729bea0b3ebc443d7
#
_entry.id   1247afc81619986729bea0b3ebc443d7
#
_cell.length_a   1.000
_cell.length_b   1.000
_cell.length_c   1.000
_cell.angle_alpha   90.00
_cell.angle_beta   90.00
_cell.angle_gamma   90.00
#
_symmetry.space_group_name_H-M   'P 1'
#
loop_
_entity.id
_entity.type
_entity.pdbx_description
1 polymer ?
#
loop_
_entity_poly.entity_id
_entity_poly.type
_entity_poly.pdbx_seq_one_letter_code
_entity_poly.pdbx_strand_id
1 'polypeptide(L)'
;AYAYGAYDQAAVDYLQRHGIKYGRTVEATHSFAVPENPILLKATCHHDDEQLFTLAQQFLESEPAPGEQQLFYIWGHSYEYYVKDNWDRLEKLCRMFEGREDIFRGTNRECLEMFGAI
;
A
#
# COMPACT_ATOMS: atom_id res chain seq x y z
N ALA A 1 7.66 -5.92 -7.20
CA ALA A 1 6.91 -4.98 -8.05
C ALA A 1 7.18 -5.27 -9.53
N TYR A 2 6.21 -5.01 -10.37
CA TYR A 2 6.39 -5.12 -11.82
C TYR A 2 7.29 -4.01 -12.33
N ALA A 3 8.22 -4.36 -13.21
CA ALA A 3 9.15 -3.39 -13.80
C ALA A 3 8.36 -2.30 -14.56
N TYR A 4 8.59 -1.04 -14.20
CA TYR A 4 7.85 0.11 -14.74
C TYR A 4 6.32 0.00 -14.61
N GLY A 5 5.83 -0.84 -13.72
CA GLY A 5 4.40 -1.13 -13.59
C GLY A 5 3.80 -1.97 -14.72
N ALA A 6 4.62 -2.42 -15.67
CA ALA A 6 4.15 -3.17 -16.82
C ALA A 6 3.94 -4.65 -16.49
N TYR A 7 2.78 -5.18 -16.88
CA TYR A 7 2.46 -6.60 -16.79
C TYR A 7 1.46 -7.00 -17.86
N ASP A 8 1.41 -8.28 -18.14
CA ASP A 8 0.40 -8.92 -18.97
C ASP A 8 0.00 -10.26 -18.33
N GLN A 9 -0.98 -10.95 -18.91
CA GLN A 9 -1.45 -12.21 -18.35
C GLN A 9 -0.34 -13.28 -18.36
N ALA A 10 0.52 -13.28 -19.37
CA ALA A 10 1.63 -14.24 -19.45
C ALA A 10 2.63 -14.05 -18.30
N ALA A 11 2.93 -12.80 -17.93
CA ALA A 11 3.79 -12.49 -16.79
C ALA A 11 3.15 -12.94 -15.47
N VAL A 12 1.87 -12.66 -15.29
CA VAL A 12 1.11 -13.10 -14.10
C VAL A 12 1.13 -14.62 -13.98
N ASP A 13 0.80 -15.34 -15.05
CA ASP A 13 0.79 -16.81 -15.07
C ASP A 13 2.17 -17.39 -14.76
N TYR A 14 3.22 -16.78 -15.30
CA TYR A 14 4.59 -17.18 -15.04
C TYR A 14 4.93 -17.06 -13.54
N LEU A 15 4.65 -15.90 -12.96
CA LEU A 15 4.93 -15.65 -11.54
C LEU A 15 4.19 -16.63 -10.63
N GLN A 16 2.89 -16.86 -10.90
CA GLN A 16 2.08 -17.78 -10.11
C GLN A 16 2.59 -19.22 -10.21
N ARG A 17 2.97 -19.68 -11.39
CA ARG A 17 3.55 -21.02 -11.58
C ARG A 17 4.87 -21.22 -10.83
N HIS A 18 5.60 -20.12 -10.58
CA HIS A 18 6.87 -20.16 -9.83
C HIS A 18 6.69 -19.84 -8.34
N GLY A 19 5.47 -19.87 -7.84
CA GLY A 19 5.18 -19.73 -6.42
C GLY A 19 5.24 -18.30 -5.90
N ILE A 20 5.30 -17.30 -6.77
CA ILE A 20 5.20 -15.88 -6.39
C ILE A 20 3.74 -15.59 -6.03
N LYS A 21 3.51 -15.09 -4.83
CA LYS A 21 2.17 -14.94 -4.27
C LYS A 21 1.62 -13.52 -4.38
N TYR A 22 2.48 -12.53 -4.51
CA TYR A 22 2.05 -11.14 -4.67
C TYR A 22 3.04 -10.33 -5.51
N GLY A 23 2.50 -9.32 -6.17
CA GLY A 23 3.27 -8.39 -6.99
C GLY A 23 2.57 -7.04 -7.05
N ARG A 24 3.30 -5.96 -6.76
CA ARG A 24 2.72 -4.62 -6.74
C ARG A 24 2.71 -4.01 -8.14
N THR A 25 1.55 -3.48 -8.51
CA THR A 25 1.35 -2.60 -9.67
C THR A 25 1.67 -1.15 -9.30
N VAL A 26 1.44 -0.21 -10.22
CA VAL A 26 1.55 1.24 -9.98
C VAL A 26 0.19 1.92 -9.90
N GLU A 27 -0.89 1.13 -9.89
CA GLU A 27 -2.24 1.65 -9.81
C GLU A 27 -2.59 2.09 -8.39
N ALA A 28 -3.26 3.24 -8.27
CA ALA A 28 -3.79 3.75 -7.01
C ALA A 28 -5.30 3.50 -6.93
N THR A 29 -5.77 3.07 -5.76
CA THR A 29 -7.20 2.82 -5.53
C THR A 29 -7.90 3.99 -4.85
N HIS A 30 -7.16 4.80 -4.10
CA HIS A 30 -7.70 5.77 -3.15
C HIS A 30 -8.73 5.16 -2.18
N SER A 31 -8.53 3.89 -1.85
CA SER A 31 -9.42 3.06 -1.04
C SER A 31 -8.63 2.36 0.07
N PHE A 32 -9.32 1.94 1.11
CA PHE A 32 -8.75 1.19 2.23
C PHE A 32 -9.19 -0.28 2.22
N ALA A 33 -9.80 -0.72 1.14
CA ALA A 33 -10.21 -2.11 0.98
C ALA A 33 -9.00 -3.06 1.00
N VAL A 34 -9.17 -4.20 1.62
CA VAL A 34 -8.18 -5.28 1.59
C VAL A 34 -8.05 -5.81 0.15
N PRO A 35 -6.83 -6.03 -0.35
CA PRO A 35 -6.63 -6.47 -1.72
C PRO A 35 -7.27 -7.84 -2.01
N GLU A 36 -8.08 -7.90 -3.05
CA GLU A 36 -8.69 -9.15 -3.52
C GLU A 36 -7.76 -9.99 -4.39
N ASN A 37 -6.83 -9.33 -5.08
CA ASN A 37 -5.88 -9.99 -5.99
C ASN A 37 -4.44 -9.58 -5.68
N PRO A 38 -3.76 -10.33 -4.79
CA PRO A 38 -2.41 -9.96 -4.36
C PRO A 38 -1.36 -9.98 -5.47
N ILE A 39 -1.53 -10.79 -6.52
CA ILE A 39 -0.56 -10.82 -7.63
C ILE A 39 -0.63 -9.54 -8.49
N LEU A 40 -1.72 -8.79 -8.39
CA LEU A 40 -1.89 -7.46 -8.98
C LEU A 40 -2.21 -6.44 -7.88
N LEU A 41 -1.33 -6.39 -6.88
CA LEU A 41 -1.52 -5.57 -5.70
C LEU A 41 -1.54 -4.08 -6.05
N LYS A 42 -2.60 -3.39 -5.67
CA LYS A 42 -2.78 -1.96 -5.88
C LYS A 42 -2.60 -1.23 -4.54
N ALA A 43 -1.87 -0.13 -4.57
CA ALA A 43 -1.68 0.70 -3.39
C ALA A 43 -2.86 1.67 -3.20
N THR A 44 -3.02 2.18 -2.00
CA THR A 44 -3.95 3.30 -1.75
C THR A 44 -3.51 4.51 -2.56
N CYS A 45 -2.22 4.87 -2.48
CA CYS A 45 -1.67 5.95 -3.29
C CYS A 45 -0.13 5.91 -3.34
N HIS A 46 0.44 6.71 -4.23
CA HIS A 46 1.86 7.03 -4.25
C HIS A 46 2.19 8.05 -3.15
N HIS A 47 3.43 8.06 -2.66
CA HIS A 47 3.84 9.01 -1.60
C HIS A 47 3.76 10.49 -2.02
N ASP A 48 3.79 10.78 -3.32
CA ASP A 48 3.65 12.13 -3.87
C ASP A 48 2.22 12.47 -4.30
N ASP A 49 1.27 11.58 -4.08
CA ASP A 49 -0.14 11.84 -4.39
C ASP A 49 -0.61 13.10 -3.65
N GLU A 50 -1.30 13.99 -4.36
CA GLU A 50 -1.84 15.22 -3.77
C GLU A 50 -2.83 14.93 -2.64
N GLN A 51 -3.48 13.76 -2.66
CA GLN A 51 -4.45 13.33 -1.67
C GLN A 51 -3.84 12.53 -0.51
N LEU A 52 -2.51 12.35 -0.47
CA LEU A 52 -1.85 11.51 0.53
C LEU A 52 -2.32 11.81 1.96
N PHE A 53 -2.24 13.06 2.38
CA PHE A 53 -2.58 13.45 3.75
C PHE A 53 -4.09 13.42 4.02
N THR A 54 -4.90 13.74 3.02
CA THR A 54 -6.35 13.60 3.10
C THR A 54 -6.76 12.15 3.29
N LEU A 55 -6.18 11.25 2.50
CA LEU A 55 -6.42 9.80 2.63
C LEU A 55 -5.92 9.25 3.96
N ALA A 56 -4.74 9.67 4.39
CA ALA A 56 -4.20 9.29 5.70
C ALA A 56 -5.13 9.71 6.84
N GLN A 57 -5.64 10.95 6.79
CA GLN A 57 -6.57 11.45 7.80
C GLN A 57 -7.89 10.68 7.78
N GLN A 58 -8.43 10.40 6.61
CA GLN A 58 -9.64 9.59 6.46
C GLN A 58 -9.47 8.18 7.02
N PHE A 59 -8.30 7.55 6.77
CA PHE A 59 -7.99 6.24 7.33
C PHE A 59 -7.92 6.28 8.86
N LEU A 60 -7.25 7.27 9.42
CA LEU A 60 -7.11 7.44 10.87
C LEU A 60 -8.44 7.72 11.57
N GLU A 61 -9.36 8.39 10.91
CA GLU A 61 -10.70 8.71 11.42
C GLU A 61 -11.73 7.62 11.12
N SER A 62 -11.40 6.63 10.29
CA SER A 62 -12.33 5.56 9.94
C SER A 62 -12.66 4.68 11.13
N GLU A 63 -13.91 4.26 11.21
CA GLU A 63 -14.42 3.35 12.24
C GLU A 63 -14.98 2.10 11.54
N PRO A 64 -14.11 1.14 11.18
CA PRO A 64 -14.56 -0.08 10.51
C PRO A 64 -15.50 -0.88 11.43
N ALA A 65 -16.50 -1.52 10.83
CA ALA A 65 -17.40 -2.38 11.57
C ALA A 65 -16.63 -3.55 12.24
N PRO A 66 -17.15 -4.14 13.34
CA PRO A 66 -16.51 -5.29 13.97
C PRO A 66 -16.21 -6.41 12.97
N GLY A 67 -14.94 -6.84 12.91
CA GLY A 67 -14.48 -7.85 11.97
C GLY A 67 -14.12 -7.34 10.57
N GLU A 68 -14.41 -6.08 10.25
CA GLU A 68 -13.98 -5.45 9.02
C GLU A 68 -12.52 -5.03 9.13
N GLN A 69 -11.74 -5.36 8.10
CA GLN A 69 -10.33 -4.99 8.00
C GLN A 69 -10.13 -3.92 6.95
N GLN A 70 -9.19 -3.01 7.21
CA GLN A 70 -8.81 -1.93 6.30
C GLN A 70 -7.30 -1.92 6.11
N LEU A 71 -6.86 -1.45 4.96
CA LEU A 71 -5.45 -1.30 4.61
C LEU A 71 -5.19 0.12 4.10
N PHE A 72 -4.20 0.78 4.69
CA PHE A 72 -3.58 1.98 4.12
C PHE A 72 -2.21 1.60 3.57
N TYR A 73 -2.08 1.59 2.26
CA TYR A 73 -0.89 1.12 1.57
C TYR A 73 -0.33 2.22 0.67
N ILE A 74 0.85 2.71 1.00
CA ILE A 74 1.57 3.69 0.19
C ILE A 74 2.79 3.05 -0.45
N TRP A 75 3.17 3.59 -1.60
CA TRP A 75 4.37 3.16 -2.30
C TRP A 75 5.11 4.36 -2.88
N GLY A 76 6.32 4.12 -3.35
CA GLY A 76 7.13 5.12 -4.02
C GLY A 76 8.60 4.74 -4.00
N HIS A 77 9.45 5.71 -4.24
CA HIS A 77 10.89 5.53 -4.28
C HIS A 77 11.57 6.54 -3.36
N SER A 78 12.46 6.07 -2.51
CA SER A 78 13.15 6.96 -1.56
C SER A 78 13.96 8.06 -2.22
N TYR A 79 14.55 7.79 -3.40
CA TYR A 79 15.31 8.80 -4.13
C TYR A 79 14.45 10.01 -4.55
N GLU A 80 13.15 9.83 -4.74
CA GLU A 80 12.25 10.92 -5.12
C GLU A 80 12.17 12.01 -4.04
N TYR A 81 12.23 11.64 -2.76
CA TYR A 81 12.30 12.62 -1.67
C TYR A 81 13.57 13.45 -1.74
N TYR A 82 14.69 12.84 -2.11
CA TYR A 82 15.96 13.55 -2.29
C TYR A 82 15.90 14.52 -3.48
N VAL A 83 15.41 14.05 -4.62
CA VAL A 83 15.32 14.87 -5.84
C VAL A 83 14.39 16.06 -5.65
N LYS A 84 13.27 15.87 -4.96
CA LYS A 84 12.25 16.90 -4.72
C LYS A 84 12.50 17.71 -3.46
N ASP A 85 13.50 17.34 -2.65
CA ASP A 85 13.79 17.95 -1.35
C ASP A 85 12.55 18.05 -0.46
N ASN A 86 11.81 16.94 -0.37
CA ASN A 86 10.53 16.88 0.35
C ASN A 86 10.43 15.75 1.37
N TRP A 87 11.52 15.42 2.05
CA TRP A 87 11.55 14.46 3.15
C TRP A 87 10.57 14.79 4.27
N ASP A 88 10.24 16.07 4.42
CA ASP A 88 9.25 16.54 5.39
C ASP A 88 7.86 15.91 5.18
N ARG A 89 7.51 15.53 3.95
CA ARG A 89 6.26 14.81 3.67
C ARG A 89 6.23 13.44 4.34
N LEU A 90 7.33 12.70 4.26
CA LEU A 90 7.44 11.39 4.92
C LEU A 90 7.39 11.55 6.43
N GLU A 91 8.12 12.51 6.98
CA GLU A 91 8.11 12.81 8.41
C GLU A 91 6.70 13.17 8.90
N LYS A 92 6.00 14.04 8.18
CA LYS A 92 4.61 14.40 8.49
C LYS A 92 3.70 13.18 8.51
N LEU A 93 3.80 12.33 7.50
CA LEU A 93 3.00 11.11 7.44
C LEU A 93 3.27 10.19 8.64
N CYS A 94 4.53 9.96 8.97
CA CYS A 94 4.91 9.14 10.12
C CYS A 94 4.37 9.72 11.43
N ARG A 95 4.41 11.04 11.60
CA ARG A 95 3.87 11.72 12.79
C ARG A 95 2.35 11.57 12.91
N MET A 96 1.62 11.55 11.79
CA MET A 96 0.18 11.34 11.81
C MET A 96 -0.21 9.97 12.39
N PHE A 97 0.62 8.95 12.16
CA PHE A 97 0.39 7.59 12.66
C PHE A 97 1.03 7.30 14.02
N GLU A 98 1.82 8.23 14.55
CA GLU A 98 2.50 8.07 15.84
C GLU A 98 1.49 7.86 16.97
N GLY A 99 1.79 6.92 17.89
CA GLY A 99 0.95 6.67 19.06
C GLY A 99 -0.36 5.89 18.81
N ARG A 100 -0.66 5.53 17.56
CA ARG A 100 -1.86 4.76 17.20
C ARG A 100 -1.58 3.27 17.36
N GLU A 101 -1.88 2.74 18.55
CA GLU A 101 -1.69 1.32 18.89
C GLU A 101 -2.74 0.40 18.26
N ASP A 102 -3.86 0.96 17.82
CA ASP A 102 -4.94 0.26 17.11
C ASP A 102 -4.62 -0.04 15.65
N ILE A 103 -3.46 0.41 15.16
CA ILE A 103 -3.02 0.21 13.78
C ILE A 103 -1.80 -0.72 13.74
N PHE A 104 -1.97 -1.87 13.11
CA PHE A 104 -0.86 -2.77 12.81
C PHE A 104 0.02 -2.17 11.71
N ARG A 105 1.32 -2.21 11.91
CA ARG A 105 2.33 -1.79 10.94
C ARG A 105 3.19 -2.98 10.56
N GLY A 106 3.20 -3.31 9.29
CA GLY A 106 3.93 -4.48 8.82
C GLY A 106 4.46 -4.33 7.40
N THR A 107 5.27 -5.29 7.01
CA THR A 107 5.67 -5.48 5.63
C THR A 107 4.47 -5.92 4.79
N ASN A 108 4.60 -5.82 3.46
CA ASN A 108 3.56 -6.31 2.55
C ASN A 108 3.18 -7.77 2.87
N ARG A 109 4.17 -8.60 3.11
CA ARG A 109 3.94 -10.01 3.43
C ARG A 109 3.14 -10.18 4.72
N GLU A 110 3.57 -9.55 5.80
CA GLU A 110 2.90 -9.64 7.11
C GLU A 110 1.46 -9.18 7.03
N CYS A 111 1.20 -8.07 6.35
CA CYS A 111 -0.16 -7.57 6.17
C CYS A 111 -1.03 -8.52 5.35
N LEU A 112 -0.51 -9.04 4.23
CA LEU A 112 -1.25 -9.96 3.37
C LEU A 112 -1.53 -11.31 4.05
N GLU A 113 -0.57 -11.81 4.84
CA GLU A 113 -0.76 -13.01 5.66
C GLU A 113 -1.82 -12.78 6.74
N MET A 114 -1.79 -11.64 7.42
CA MET A 114 -2.77 -11.28 8.44
C MET A 114 -4.19 -11.19 7.87
N PHE A 115 -4.35 -10.70 6.64
CA PHE A 115 -5.64 -10.65 5.95
C PHE A 115 -6.09 -12.01 5.40
N GLY A 116 -5.22 -13.02 5.41
CA GLY A 116 -5.49 -14.30 4.76
C GLY A 116 -5.49 -14.22 3.23
N ALA A 117 -4.85 -13.21 2.65
CA ALA A 117 -4.77 -13.01 1.22
C ALA A 117 -3.68 -13.85 0.54
N ILE A 118 -2.72 -14.30 1.30
CA ILE A 118 -1.66 -15.21 0.86
C ILE A 118 -1.44 -16.36 1.83
#